data_cd7a8c8ead8989d5adfc71c1968656b0
#
_entry.id   cd7a8c8ead8989d5adfc71c1968656b0
#
_cell.length_a   1.000
_cell.length_b   1.000
_cell.length_c   1.000
_cell.angle_alpha   90.00
_cell.angle_beta   90.00
_cell.angle_gamma   90.00
#
_symmetry.space_group_name_H-M   'P 1'
#
loop_
_entity.id
_entity.type
_entity.pdbx_description
1 polymer ?
#
loop_
_entity_poly.entity_id
_entity_poly.type
_entity_poly.pdbx_seq_one_letter_code
_entity_poly.pdbx_strand_id
1 'polypeptide(L)'
;MVIAVDNDGPRMTLAFSTLGCADLELSEALALAARHGLDAIEIRALGGTIDLATYFSERFGSPASLARTLEASAVRVCAFNTSLRLVGATSQAKEEFLRYLPWAEAAGVKSLRVFDGGNSGDAGEVAEALSTLQWWRETTDREGFSAEMIVETHDFLVQPDAIARLLEGAPDCALLWDTHHTWRKGGQDPVETWKQVRGNTRHLHVKDSISKPGPKLPYSYVPPGSGEFQ
;
A
#
# COMPACT_ATOMS: atom_id res chain seq x y z
N MET A 1 3.85 -3.80 10.93
CA MET A 1 4.98 -2.86 10.75
C MET A 1 5.07 -2.55 9.26
N VAL A 2 5.33 -1.34 8.94
CA VAL A 2 5.50 -0.85 7.57
C VAL A 2 6.91 -0.27 7.46
N ILE A 3 7.58 -0.53 6.35
CA ILE A 3 8.89 0.04 6.06
C ILE A 3 8.77 0.74 4.71
N ALA A 4 8.92 2.06 4.69
CA ALA A 4 9.00 2.85 3.46
C ALA A 4 10.48 3.11 3.10
N VAL A 5 10.81 3.00 1.83
CA VAL A 5 12.15 3.31 1.31
C VAL A 5 12.09 4.70 0.70
N ASP A 6 12.84 5.64 1.27
CA ASP A 6 12.93 6.99 0.72
C ASP A 6 13.77 7.01 -0.56
N ASN A 7 13.28 7.68 -1.60
CA ASN A 7 14.01 7.84 -2.87
C ASN A 7 15.27 8.71 -2.72
N ASP A 8 15.46 9.39 -1.58
CA ASP A 8 16.56 10.33 -1.35
C ASP A 8 17.80 9.71 -0.66
N GLY A 9 17.85 8.35 -0.53
CA GLY A 9 19.01 7.65 0.04
C GLY A 9 18.66 6.38 0.83
N PRO A 10 19.64 5.67 1.41
CA PRO A 10 19.46 4.33 1.99
C PRO A 10 18.77 4.32 3.38
N ARG A 11 17.99 5.34 3.74
CA ARG A 11 17.30 5.40 5.02
C ARG A 11 15.94 4.72 4.94
N MET A 12 15.78 3.61 5.65
CA MET A 12 14.47 2.97 5.85
C MET A 12 13.67 3.74 6.89
N THR A 13 12.44 4.10 6.55
CA THR A 13 11.48 4.73 7.46
C THR A 13 10.56 3.66 8.04
N LEU A 14 10.48 3.61 9.38
CA LEU A 14 9.53 2.74 10.07
C LEU A 14 8.19 3.47 10.23
N ALA A 15 7.11 2.76 9.89
CA ALA A 15 5.76 3.25 10.03
C ALA A 15 4.82 2.15 10.53
N PHE A 16 3.59 2.51 10.89
CA PHE A 16 2.50 1.56 11.02
C PHE A 16 1.35 1.93 10.08
N SER A 17 0.54 0.93 9.72
CA SER A 17 -0.70 1.16 8.98
C SER A 17 -1.84 1.46 9.94
N THR A 18 -2.61 2.52 9.68
CA THR A 18 -3.79 2.87 10.46
C THR A 18 -4.89 1.81 10.40
N LEU A 19 -4.79 0.80 9.52
CA LEU A 19 -5.67 -0.36 9.53
C LEU A 19 -5.66 -1.11 10.88
N GLY A 20 -4.54 -1.09 11.60
CA GLY A 20 -4.42 -1.68 12.93
C GLY A 20 -5.13 -0.90 14.04
N CYS A 21 -5.59 0.33 13.77
CA CYS A 21 -6.30 1.22 14.69
C CYS A 21 -7.34 2.07 13.92
N ALA A 22 -8.18 1.38 13.14
CA ALA A 22 -9.07 1.95 12.14
C ALA A 22 -10.05 3.02 12.67
N ASP A 23 -10.42 2.93 13.96
CA ASP A 23 -11.36 3.85 14.59
C ASP A 23 -10.73 5.20 15.00
N LEU A 24 -9.41 5.31 14.97
CA LEU A 24 -8.72 6.56 15.32
C LEU A 24 -8.92 7.64 14.26
N GLU A 25 -9.03 8.88 14.73
CA GLU A 25 -8.92 10.07 13.89
C GLU A 25 -7.46 10.30 13.47
N LEU A 26 -7.23 11.09 12.41
CA LEU A 26 -5.89 11.35 11.91
C LEU A 26 -4.95 11.90 12.98
N SER A 27 -5.40 12.87 13.78
CA SER A 27 -4.60 13.47 14.87
C SER A 27 -4.21 12.45 15.94
N GLU A 28 -5.09 11.50 16.24
CA GLU A 28 -4.83 10.44 17.22
C GLU A 28 -3.81 9.43 16.68
N ALA A 29 -3.92 9.07 15.38
CA ALA A 29 -2.96 8.17 14.72
C ALA A 29 -1.57 8.80 14.65
N LEU A 30 -1.47 10.09 14.31
CA LEU A 30 -0.19 10.83 14.33
C LEU A 30 0.41 10.89 15.75
N ALA A 31 -0.42 11.20 16.76
CA ALA A 31 0.02 11.22 18.16
C ALA A 31 0.47 9.83 18.65
N LEU A 32 -0.19 8.77 18.20
CA LEU A 32 0.21 7.38 18.49
C LEU A 32 1.60 7.08 17.92
N ALA A 33 1.84 7.42 16.64
CA ALA A 33 3.14 7.24 16.02
C ALA A 33 4.25 8.00 16.75
N ALA A 34 4.01 9.28 17.06
CA ALA A 34 4.96 10.13 17.77
C ALA A 34 5.32 9.56 19.16
N ARG A 35 4.34 9.06 19.92
CA ARG A 35 4.59 8.41 21.22
C ARG A 35 5.49 7.19 21.15
N HIS A 36 5.47 6.50 20.02
CA HIS A 36 6.28 5.30 19.79
C HIS A 36 7.55 5.56 18.98
N GLY A 37 7.90 6.84 18.77
CA GLY A 37 9.11 7.23 18.07
C GLY A 37 9.15 6.85 16.59
N LEU A 38 7.97 6.74 15.97
CA LEU A 38 7.86 6.47 14.54
C LEU A 38 7.82 7.78 13.74
N ASP A 39 8.55 7.83 12.65
CA ASP A 39 8.66 9.02 11.78
C ASP A 39 7.50 9.14 10.79
N ALA A 40 6.75 8.05 10.57
CA ALA A 40 5.68 8.03 9.57
C ALA A 40 4.52 7.09 9.94
N ILE A 41 3.38 7.34 9.28
CA ILE A 41 2.23 6.44 9.21
C ILE A 41 1.83 6.18 7.76
N GLU A 42 1.24 5.03 7.52
CA GLU A 42 0.51 4.69 6.30
C GLU A 42 -0.98 4.76 6.58
N ILE A 43 -1.74 5.49 5.77
CA ILE A 43 -3.17 5.65 5.99
C ILE A 43 -3.96 4.65 5.15
N ARG A 44 -4.69 3.72 5.81
CA ARG A 44 -5.63 2.79 5.18
C ARG A 44 -7.05 2.95 5.69
N ALA A 45 -7.23 3.31 6.96
CA ALA A 45 -8.53 3.54 7.57
C ALA A 45 -8.40 4.64 8.62
N LEU A 46 -9.41 5.48 8.76
CA LEU A 46 -9.54 6.52 9.79
C LEU A 46 -11.00 6.70 10.14
N GLY A 47 -11.32 6.99 11.40
CA GLY A 47 -12.68 7.25 11.85
C GLY A 47 -13.66 6.10 11.52
N GLY A 48 -13.18 4.86 11.51
CA GLY A 48 -13.98 3.67 11.20
C GLY A 48 -14.25 3.43 9.71
N THR A 49 -13.67 4.23 8.80
CA THR A 49 -13.89 4.08 7.35
C THR A 49 -12.61 3.85 6.56
N ILE A 50 -12.74 3.15 5.43
CA ILE A 50 -11.69 2.99 4.42
C ILE A 50 -11.90 3.90 3.19
N ASP A 51 -13.01 4.61 3.10
CA ASP A 51 -13.23 5.67 2.10
C ASP A 51 -12.58 6.98 2.59
N LEU A 52 -11.27 7.03 2.44
CA LEU A 52 -10.48 8.16 2.93
C LEU A 52 -10.78 9.46 2.16
N ALA A 53 -11.13 9.38 0.88
CA ALA A 53 -11.45 10.59 0.10
C ALA A 53 -12.70 11.29 0.64
N THR A 54 -13.72 10.51 1.04
CA THR A 54 -14.91 11.06 1.72
C THR A 54 -14.55 11.55 3.13
N TYR A 55 -13.82 10.75 3.91
CA TYR A 55 -13.34 11.14 5.25
C TYR A 55 -12.58 12.47 5.21
N PHE A 56 -11.63 12.63 4.28
CA PHE A 56 -10.86 13.86 4.17
C PHE A 56 -11.76 15.06 3.80
N SER A 57 -12.70 14.87 2.88
CA SER A 57 -13.65 15.91 2.50
C SER A 57 -14.51 16.38 3.68
N GLU A 58 -15.03 15.45 4.47
CA GLU A 58 -15.87 15.75 5.63
C GLU A 58 -15.09 16.39 6.79
N ARG A 59 -13.86 15.92 7.04
CA ARG A 59 -13.04 16.37 8.19
C ARG A 59 -12.25 17.63 7.93
N PHE A 60 -11.73 17.80 6.72
CA PHE A 60 -10.81 18.90 6.37
C PHE A 60 -11.44 19.90 5.38
N GLY A 61 -12.47 19.52 4.67
CA GLY A 61 -13.17 20.36 3.68
C GLY A 61 -12.34 20.65 2.42
N SER A 62 -11.00 20.68 2.50
CA SER A 62 -10.14 20.90 1.35
C SER A 62 -8.76 20.25 1.50
N PRO A 63 -8.11 19.88 0.38
CA PRO A 63 -6.73 19.34 0.39
C PRO A 63 -5.73 20.26 1.10
N ALA A 64 -5.84 21.58 0.92
CA ALA A 64 -4.97 22.55 1.59
C ALA A 64 -5.14 22.53 3.13
N SER A 65 -6.32 22.21 3.63
CA SER A 65 -6.55 22.10 5.08
C SER A 65 -5.90 20.82 5.64
N LEU A 66 -5.96 19.70 4.92
CA LEU A 66 -5.23 18.49 5.28
C LEU A 66 -3.71 18.76 5.30
N ALA A 67 -3.18 19.40 4.24
CA ALA A 67 -1.76 19.73 4.16
C ALA A 67 -1.29 20.52 5.39
N ARG A 68 -2.00 21.59 5.77
CA ARG A 68 -1.67 22.37 6.99
C ARG A 68 -1.71 21.53 8.26
N THR A 69 -2.63 20.58 8.36
CA THR A 69 -2.70 19.69 9.52
C THR A 69 -1.47 18.78 9.59
N LEU A 70 -1.01 18.28 8.46
CA LEU A 70 0.16 17.41 8.38
C LEU A 70 1.47 18.19 8.57
N GLU A 71 1.58 19.43 8.06
CA GLU A 71 2.73 20.33 8.28
C GLU A 71 2.97 20.64 9.77
N ALA A 72 1.91 20.66 10.56
CA ALA A 72 2.01 20.87 12.02
C ALA A 72 2.47 19.61 12.78
N SER A 73 2.62 18.46 12.12
CA SER A 73 3.03 17.20 12.71
C SER A 73 4.50 16.89 12.41
N ALA A 74 5.21 16.35 13.40
CA ALA A 74 6.54 15.77 13.19
C ALA A 74 6.49 14.40 12.50
N VAL A 75 5.31 13.76 12.50
CA VAL A 75 5.08 12.46 11.84
C VAL A 75 4.51 12.71 10.45
N ARG A 76 5.13 12.15 9.42
CA ARG A 76 4.68 12.27 8.03
C ARG A 76 3.73 11.13 7.63
N VAL A 77 3.01 11.33 6.54
CA VAL A 77 2.23 10.26 5.89
C VAL A 77 3.06 9.73 4.73
N CYS A 78 3.41 8.45 4.73
CA CYS A 78 4.24 7.84 3.70
C CYS A 78 3.42 7.24 2.53
N ALA A 79 2.17 6.85 2.77
CA ALA A 79 1.30 6.30 1.73
C ALA A 79 -0.19 6.49 2.06
N PHE A 80 -1.01 6.63 1.02
CA PHE A 80 -2.45 6.38 1.09
C PHE A 80 -2.75 5.01 0.48
N ASN A 81 -3.42 4.15 1.24
CA ASN A 81 -3.81 2.82 0.78
C ASN A 81 -5.25 2.83 0.29
N THR A 82 -5.42 2.67 -1.00
CA THR A 82 -6.71 2.71 -1.68
C THR A 82 -7.35 1.33 -1.79
N SER A 83 -8.52 1.24 -2.41
CA SER A 83 -9.22 -0.02 -2.66
C SER A 83 -9.21 -0.44 -4.13
N LEU A 84 -8.53 0.32 -5.02
CA LEU A 84 -8.37 -0.07 -6.41
C LEU A 84 -7.62 -1.41 -6.49
N ARG A 85 -8.05 -2.25 -7.43
CA ARG A 85 -7.39 -3.50 -7.80
C ARG A 85 -6.94 -3.39 -9.26
N LEU A 86 -5.79 -3.94 -9.60
CA LEU A 86 -5.34 -3.96 -10.99
C LEU A 86 -6.22 -4.87 -11.84
N VAL A 87 -6.43 -6.11 -11.38
CA VAL A 87 -7.36 -7.06 -12.03
C VAL A 87 -8.79 -6.73 -11.62
N GLY A 88 -9.68 -6.62 -12.59
CA GLY A 88 -11.08 -6.26 -12.38
C GLY A 88 -11.34 -4.77 -12.14
N ALA A 89 -10.41 -3.88 -12.52
CA ALA A 89 -10.56 -2.43 -12.38
C ALA A 89 -11.68 -1.89 -13.27
N THR A 90 -12.82 -1.56 -12.67
CA THR A 90 -13.94 -0.90 -13.37
C THR A 90 -13.69 0.60 -13.53
N SER A 91 -14.41 1.25 -14.46
CA SER A 91 -14.37 2.72 -14.61
C SER A 91 -14.71 3.43 -13.30
N GLN A 92 -15.72 2.96 -12.58
CA GLN A 92 -16.10 3.51 -11.28
C GLN A 92 -14.96 3.38 -10.26
N ALA A 93 -14.31 2.21 -10.16
CA ALA A 93 -13.18 2.03 -9.24
C ALA A 93 -11.99 2.95 -9.57
N LYS A 94 -11.75 3.20 -10.86
CA LYS A 94 -10.75 4.15 -11.34
C LYS A 94 -11.11 5.60 -10.97
N GLU A 95 -12.37 6.00 -11.14
CA GLU A 95 -12.86 7.31 -10.72
C GLU A 95 -12.74 7.51 -9.20
N GLU A 96 -13.12 6.52 -8.40
CA GLU A 96 -12.96 6.54 -6.94
C GLU A 96 -11.48 6.67 -6.55
N PHE A 97 -10.58 5.97 -7.23
CA PHE A 97 -9.14 6.10 -7.02
C PHE A 97 -8.63 7.51 -7.32
N LEU A 98 -9.07 8.14 -8.41
CA LEU A 98 -8.66 9.49 -8.77
C LEU A 98 -9.06 10.55 -7.73
N ARG A 99 -10.08 10.30 -6.90
CA ARG A 99 -10.47 11.19 -5.80
C ARG A 99 -9.39 11.36 -4.73
N TYR A 100 -8.43 10.44 -4.65
CA TYR A 100 -7.30 10.53 -3.72
C TYR A 100 -6.24 11.53 -4.15
N LEU A 101 -6.11 11.80 -5.46
CA LEU A 101 -5.00 12.56 -6.02
C LEU A 101 -4.88 13.98 -5.47
N PRO A 102 -5.93 14.80 -5.43
CA PRO A 102 -5.81 16.15 -4.88
C PRO A 102 -5.32 16.16 -3.42
N TRP A 103 -5.71 15.14 -2.64
CA TRP A 103 -5.30 14.98 -1.25
C TRP A 103 -3.86 14.54 -1.13
N ALA A 104 -3.42 13.60 -1.97
CA ALA A 104 -2.03 13.13 -2.02
C ALA A 104 -1.07 14.24 -2.44
N GLU A 105 -1.40 14.95 -3.51
CA GLU A 105 -0.59 16.08 -4.00
C GLU A 105 -0.43 17.18 -2.95
N ALA A 106 -1.55 17.61 -2.33
CA ALA A 106 -1.50 18.66 -1.31
C ALA A 106 -0.76 18.21 -0.04
N ALA A 107 -0.89 16.96 0.35
CA ALA A 107 -0.24 16.38 1.52
C ALA A 107 1.23 15.95 1.26
N GLY A 108 1.72 16.05 0.03
CA GLY A 108 3.05 15.58 -0.36
C GLY A 108 3.22 14.06 -0.29
N VAL A 109 2.12 13.30 -0.30
CA VAL A 109 2.12 11.84 -0.27
C VAL A 109 2.44 11.29 -1.64
N LYS A 110 3.57 10.60 -1.78
CA LYS A 110 4.07 10.10 -3.07
C LYS A 110 3.51 8.74 -3.45
N SER A 111 3.11 7.91 -2.49
CA SER A 111 2.71 6.53 -2.74
C SER A 111 1.20 6.32 -2.55
N LEU A 112 0.55 5.85 -3.61
CA LEU A 112 -0.83 5.40 -3.60
C LEU A 112 -0.86 3.88 -3.78
N ARG A 113 -1.14 3.13 -2.71
CA ARG A 113 -1.19 1.68 -2.78
C ARG A 113 -2.49 1.21 -3.40
N VAL A 114 -2.37 0.28 -4.34
CA VAL A 114 -3.46 -0.50 -4.92
C VAL A 114 -3.23 -1.99 -4.67
N PHE A 115 -4.30 -2.79 -4.73
CA PHE A 115 -4.18 -4.24 -4.70
C PHE A 115 -3.89 -4.78 -6.11
N ASP A 116 -3.22 -5.91 -6.17
CA ASP A 116 -3.07 -6.68 -7.41
C ASP A 116 -4.42 -7.26 -7.88
N GLY A 117 -5.25 -7.79 -6.95
CA GLY A 117 -6.50 -8.46 -7.29
C GLY A 117 -6.28 -9.82 -7.96
N GLY A 118 -7.28 -10.34 -8.68
CA GLY A 118 -7.19 -11.64 -9.33
C GLY A 118 -7.05 -12.81 -8.36
N ASN A 119 -6.61 -13.96 -8.86
CA ASN A 119 -6.40 -15.18 -8.06
C ASN A 119 -5.34 -16.10 -8.64
N SER A 120 -5.36 -16.32 -9.97
CA SER A 120 -4.55 -17.33 -10.66
C SER A 120 -3.20 -16.81 -11.13
N GLY A 121 -3.12 -15.51 -11.43
CA GLY A 121 -1.98 -14.91 -12.10
C GLY A 121 -1.74 -15.47 -13.49
N ASP A 122 -2.79 -15.94 -14.16
CA ASP A 122 -2.69 -16.41 -15.55
C ASP A 122 -2.49 -15.24 -16.53
N ALA A 123 -2.31 -15.56 -17.80
CA ALA A 123 -2.03 -14.55 -18.81
C ALA A 123 -3.16 -13.50 -18.97
N GLY A 124 -4.42 -13.89 -18.71
CA GLY A 124 -5.57 -12.99 -18.77
C GLY A 124 -5.52 -11.97 -17.63
N GLU A 125 -5.33 -12.42 -16.39
CA GLU A 125 -5.22 -11.54 -15.22
C GLU A 125 -3.99 -10.62 -15.32
N VAL A 126 -2.86 -11.13 -15.79
CA VAL A 126 -1.66 -10.29 -16.03
C VAL A 126 -1.95 -9.23 -17.10
N ALA A 127 -2.64 -9.55 -18.18
CA ALA A 127 -3.00 -8.58 -19.21
C ALA A 127 -3.95 -7.50 -18.70
N GLU A 128 -4.93 -7.85 -17.85
CA GLU A 128 -5.80 -6.85 -17.17
C GLU A 128 -4.99 -5.94 -16.25
N ALA A 129 -4.08 -6.49 -15.46
CA ALA A 129 -3.20 -5.71 -14.57
C ALA A 129 -2.34 -4.73 -15.39
N LEU A 130 -1.71 -5.19 -16.47
CA LEU A 130 -0.92 -4.33 -17.36
C LEU A 130 -1.76 -3.23 -18.01
N SER A 131 -2.99 -3.53 -18.42
CA SER A 131 -3.93 -2.52 -18.95
C SER A 131 -4.27 -1.45 -17.91
N THR A 132 -4.42 -1.84 -16.65
CA THR A 132 -4.69 -0.86 -15.57
C THR A 132 -3.45 0.00 -15.25
N LEU A 133 -2.25 -0.58 -15.28
CA LEU A 133 -0.99 0.17 -15.15
C LEU A 133 -0.78 1.14 -16.32
N GLN A 134 -1.11 0.72 -17.54
CA GLN A 134 -1.05 1.61 -18.71
C GLN A 134 -2.03 2.79 -18.57
N TRP A 135 -3.29 2.52 -18.18
CA TRP A 135 -4.27 3.58 -17.89
C TRP A 135 -3.72 4.58 -16.86
N TRP A 136 -3.04 4.11 -15.81
CA TRP A 136 -2.44 4.98 -14.81
C TRP A 136 -1.35 5.87 -15.40
N ARG A 137 -0.41 5.32 -16.19
CA ARG A 137 0.62 6.12 -16.89
C ARG A 137 0.02 7.20 -17.77
N GLU A 138 -0.94 6.82 -18.61
CA GLU A 138 -1.63 7.78 -19.49
C GLU A 138 -2.34 8.89 -18.69
N THR A 139 -2.86 8.55 -17.51
CA THR A 139 -3.52 9.52 -16.63
C THR A 139 -2.51 10.46 -16.00
N THR A 140 -1.41 9.95 -15.46
CA THR A 140 -0.37 10.80 -14.86
C THR A 140 0.31 11.70 -15.87
N ASP A 141 0.60 11.21 -17.07
CA ASP A 141 1.19 11.98 -18.17
C ASP A 141 0.27 13.13 -18.61
N ARG A 142 -1.04 12.88 -18.66
CA ARG A 142 -2.02 13.88 -19.06
C ARG A 142 -2.26 14.95 -17.98
N GLU A 143 -2.36 14.55 -16.73
CA GLU A 143 -2.78 15.41 -15.62
C GLU A 143 -1.59 16.00 -14.84
N GLY A 144 -0.37 15.45 -15.02
CA GLY A 144 0.85 15.93 -14.38
C GLY A 144 0.94 15.60 -12.89
N PHE A 145 0.33 14.49 -12.42
CA PHE A 145 0.43 14.06 -11.02
C PHE A 145 1.83 13.55 -10.68
N SER A 146 2.28 13.83 -9.45
CA SER A 146 3.56 13.39 -8.93
C SER A 146 3.49 12.10 -8.10
N ALA A 147 2.27 11.65 -7.77
CA ALA A 147 2.06 10.44 -7.00
C ALA A 147 2.34 9.17 -7.82
N GLU A 148 2.97 8.19 -7.20
CA GLU A 148 3.28 6.87 -7.77
C GLU A 148 2.24 5.85 -7.32
N MET A 149 1.72 5.05 -8.25
CA MET A 149 0.94 3.87 -7.91
C MET A 149 1.88 2.75 -7.51
N ILE A 150 1.75 2.24 -6.29
CA ILE A 150 2.49 1.08 -5.80
C ILE A 150 1.56 -0.12 -5.64
N VAL A 151 1.95 -1.28 -6.18
CA VAL A 151 1.12 -2.49 -6.23
C VAL A 151 1.48 -3.42 -5.09
N GLU A 152 0.51 -3.73 -4.21
CA GLU A 152 0.72 -4.69 -3.12
C GLU A 152 0.68 -6.13 -3.64
N THR A 153 1.66 -6.93 -3.27
CA THR A 153 1.65 -8.38 -3.48
C THR A 153 0.67 -9.05 -2.51
N HIS A 154 -0.59 -9.19 -2.92
CA HIS A 154 -1.70 -9.54 -2.02
C HIS A 154 -2.48 -10.78 -2.46
N ASP A 155 -2.86 -10.86 -3.73
CA ASP A 155 -3.72 -11.92 -4.29
C ASP A 155 -2.93 -12.75 -5.33
N PHE A 156 -2.89 -12.35 -6.62
CA PHE A 156 -2.17 -13.15 -7.62
C PHE A 156 -0.64 -12.97 -7.57
N LEU A 157 -0.14 -11.82 -7.14
CA LEU A 157 1.31 -11.55 -7.01
C LEU A 157 1.95 -12.22 -5.79
N VAL A 158 1.29 -13.18 -5.17
CA VAL A 158 1.94 -14.07 -4.19
C VAL A 158 2.73 -15.20 -4.87
N GLN A 159 2.56 -15.37 -6.20
CA GLN A 159 3.23 -16.41 -6.99
C GLN A 159 4.42 -15.82 -7.77
N PRO A 160 5.62 -16.46 -7.72
CA PRO A 160 6.84 -15.94 -8.36
C PRO A 160 6.69 -15.76 -9.88
N ASP A 161 6.02 -16.71 -10.53
CA ASP A 161 5.81 -16.66 -11.99
C ASP A 161 4.88 -15.51 -12.40
N ALA A 162 3.90 -15.18 -11.55
CA ALA A 162 3.00 -14.05 -11.79
C ALA A 162 3.75 -12.72 -11.61
N ILE A 163 4.58 -12.61 -10.58
CA ILE A 163 5.48 -11.45 -10.38
C ILE A 163 6.40 -11.28 -11.59
N ALA A 164 7.04 -12.36 -12.04
CA ALA A 164 7.94 -12.32 -13.20
C ALA A 164 7.22 -11.79 -14.46
N ARG A 165 6.04 -12.34 -14.77
CA ARG A 165 5.26 -11.91 -15.94
C ARG A 165 4.80 -10.45 -15.84
N LEU A 166 4.37 -9.99 -14.66
CA LEU A 166 3.99 -8.59 -14.48
C LEU A 166 5.19 -7.67 -14.71
N LEU A 167 6.34 -7.98 -14.10
CA LEU A 167 7.55 -7.15 -14.22
C LEU A 167 8.20 -7.24 -15.61
N GLU A 168 8.00 -8.32 -16.37
CA GLU A 168 8.39 -8.40 -17.78
C GLU A 168 7.57 -7.41 -18.63
N GLY A 169 6.25 -7.33 -18.40
CA GLY A 169 5.36 -6.41 -19.11
C GLY A 169 5.39 -4.97 -18.60
N ALA A 170 5.80 -4.75 -17.36
CA ALA A 170 5.91 -3.44 -16.73
C ALA A 170 7.17 -3.37 -15.84
N PRO A 171 8.38 -3.23 -16.43
CA PRO A 171 9.64 -3.29 -15.68
C PRO A 171 9.82 -2.18 -14.63
N ASP A 172 9.12 -1.08 -14.79
CA ASP A 172 9.08 0.08 -13.90
C ASP A 172 7.95 0.06 -12.86
N CYS A 173 7.15 -1.03 -12.83
CA CYS A 173 6.07 -1.17 -11.85
C CYS A 173 6.62 -1.11 -10.42
N ALA A 174 6.18 -0.11 -9.67
CA ALA A 174 6.54 0.03 -8.27
C ALA A 174 5.73 -0.95 -7.41
N LEU A 175 6.41 -1.67 -6.53
CA LEU A 175 5.80 -2.68 -5.65
C LEU A 175 5.77 -2.23 -4.19
N LEU A 176 4.67 -2.53 -3.54
CA LEU A 176 4.60 -2.76 -2.12
C LEU A 176 4.71 -4.26 -1.90
N TRP A 177 5.85 -4.73 -1.41
CA TRP A 177 6.01 -6.13 -1.11
C TRP A 177 5.45 -6.44 0.27
N ASP A 178 4.34 -7.17 0.31
CA ASP A 178 3.86 -7.78 1.56
C ASP A 178 4.57 -9.12 1.77
N THR A 179 5.54 -9.11 2.66
CA THR A 179 6.41 -10.25 2.93
C THR A 179 5.63 -11.46 3.46
N HIS A 180 4.59 -11.19 4.25
CA HIS A 180 3.76 -12.22 4.84
C HIS A 180 2.84 -12.89 3.80
N HIS A 181 2.31 -12.13 2.84
CA HIS A 181 1.43 -12.70 1.82
C HIS A 181 2.19 -13.64 0.89
N THR A 182 3.35 -13.25 0.39
CA THR A 182 4.17 -14.11 -0.46
C THR A 182 4.65 -15.36 0.28
N TRP A 183 5.00 -15.23 1.56
CA TRP A 183 5.37 -16.36 2.40
C TRP A 183 4.16 -17.24 2.75
N ARG A 184 3.11 -16.67 3.37
CA ARG A 184 2.03 -17.45 3.98
C ARG A 184 1.02 -17.99 2.97
N LYS A 185 0.63 -17.17 1.97
CA LYS A 185 -0.31 -17.56 0.92
C LYS A 185 0.41 -18.21 -0.25
N GLY A 186 1.56 -17.65 -0.65
CA GLY A 186 2.35 -18.12 -1.79
C GLY A 186 3.30 -19.27 -1.47
N GLY A 187 3.59 -19.54 -0.19
CA GLY A 187 4.55 -20.57 0.23
C GLY A 187 5.99 -20.25 -0.17
N GLN A 188 6.32 -18.97 -0.39
CA GLN A 188 7.60 -18.55 -0.93
C GLN A 188 8.64 -18.32 0.16
N ASP A 189 9.88 -18.62 -0.16
CA ASP A 189 11.03 -18.21 0.65
C ASP A 189 11.21 -16.68 0.56
N PRO A 190 11.24 -15.96 1.70
CA PRO A 190 11.34 -14.49 1.68
C PRO A 190 12.65 -13.99 1.04
N VAL A 191 13.75 -14.71 1.17
CA VAL A 191 15.05 -14.31 0.59
C VAL A 191 15.01 -14.43 -0.93
N GLU A 192 14.43 -15.52 -1.44
CA GLU A 192 14.28 -15.70 -2.90
C GLU A 192 13.29 -14.70 -3.47
N THR A 193 12.17 -14.44 -2.79
CA THR A 193 11.23 -13.39 -3.20
C THR A 193 11.91 -12.01 -3.22
N TRP A 194 12.69 -11.66 -2.21
CA TRP A 194 13.43 -10.40 -2.17
C TRP A 194 14.36 -10.23 -3.37
N LYS A 195 15.10 -11.27 -3.75
CA LYS A 195 15.97 -11.22 -4.95
C LYS A 195 15.20 -10.85 -6.20
N GLN A 196 13.96 -11.32 -6.32
CA GLN A 196 13.09 -11.05 -7.46
C GLN A 196 12.52 -9.64 -7.45
N VAL A 197 12.05 -9.14 -6.28
CA VAL A 197 11.25 -7.91 -6.21
C VAL A 197 12.03 -6.67 -5.81
N ARG A 198 13.26 -6.80 -5.27
CA ARG A 198 14.02 -5.69 -4.65
C ARG A 198 14.21 -4.47 -5.55
N GLY A 199 14.35 -4.66 -6.86
CA GLY A 199 14.54 -3.57 -7.84
C GLY A 199 13.31 -2.68 -7.99
N ASN A 200 12.14 -3.23 -7.73
CA ASN A 200 10.85 -2.58 -7.90
C ASN A 200 10.19 -2.19 -6.56
N THR A 201 10.70 -2.70 -5.43
CA THR A 201 10.10 -2.45 -4.12
C THR A 201 10.36 -1.03 -3.66
N ARG A 202 9.26 -0.31 -3.33
CA ARG A 202 9.26 1.02 -2.71
C ARG A 202 8.81 0.97 -1.27
N HIS A 203 8.05 -0.06 -0.90
CA HIS A 203 7.37 -0.16 0.38
C HIS A 203 7.31 -1.62 0.81
N LEU A 204 7.37 -1.87 2.12
CA LEU A 204 7.34 -3.22 2.69
C LEU A 204 6.25 -3.31 3.74
N HIS A 205 5.38 -4.32 3.63
CA HIS A 205 4.56 -4.74 4.75
C HIS A 205 5.21 -5.93 5.46
N VAL A 206 5.46 -5.79 6.75
CA VAL A 206 5.99 -6.85 7.60
C VAL A 206 4.95 -7.24 8.63
N LYS A 207 4.52 -8.48 8.56
CA LYS A 207 3.53 -9.11 9.44
C LYS A 207 4.08 -10.45 9.92
N ASP A 208 3.55 -10.96 11.01
CA ASP A 208 3.90 -12.28 11.52
C ASP A 208 2.65 -13.05 11.95
N SER A 209 2.69 -14.36 11.90
CA SER A 209 1.56 -15.22 12.27
C SER A 209 2.01 -16.57 12.78
N ILE A 210 1.09 -17.23 13.48
CA ILE A 210 1.20 -18.62 13.91
C ILE A 210 0.12 -19.47 13.26
N SER A 211 0.40 -20.78 13.06
CA SER A 211 -0.53 -21.76 12.45
C SER A 211 -1.72 -22.12 13.34
N LYS A 212 -2.18 -21.19 14.18
CA LYS A 212 -3.39 -21.31 14.99
C LYS A 212 -4.53 -20.62 14.25
N PRO A 213 -5.64 -21.33 13.90
CA PRO A 213 -6.78 -20.71 13.25
C PRO A 213 -7.34 -19.52 14.03
N GLY A 214 -7.58 -18.41 13.33
CA GLY A 214 -8.27 -17.24 13.81
C GLY A 214 -9.76 -17.25 13.40
N PRO A 215 -10.52 -16.19 13.72
CA PRO A 215 -11.95 -16.13 13.40
C PRO A 215 -12.26 -16.11 11.89
N LYS A 216 -11.34 -15.62 11.05
CA LYS A 216 -11.54 -15.44 9.61
C LYS A 216 -10.47 -16.09 8.74
N LEU A 217 -9.35 -16.50 9.33
CA LEU A 217 -8.18 -16.99 8.62
C LEU A 217 -7.70 -18.30 9.23
N PRO A 218 -7.04 -19.18 8.45
CA PRO A 218 -6.47 -20.42 8.97
C PRO A 218 -5.23 -20.21 9.85
N TYR A 219 -4.89 -18.96 10.17
CA TYR A 219 -3.79 -18.54 11.03
C TYR A 219 -4.19 -17.34 11.89
N SER A 220 -3.41 -17.04 12.90
CA SER A 220 -3.58 -15.84 13.75
C SER A 220 -2.37 -14.94 13.64
N TYR A 221 -2.59 -13.64 13.44
CA TYR A 221 -1.53 -12.64 13.48
C TYR A 221 -0.99 -12.49 14.90
N VAL A 222 0.31 -12.29 14.99
CA VAL A 222 1.07 -12.00 16.23
C VAL A 222 2.04 -10.85 15.97
N PRO A 223 2.60 -10.23 17.03
CA PRO A 223 3.66 -9.24 16.84
C PRO A 223 4.83 -9.80 16.01
N PRO A 224 5.43 -8.99 15.10
CA PRO A 224 6.59 -9.40 14.33
C PRO A 224 7.71 -9.94 15.21
N GLY A 225 8.27 -11.09 14.84
CA GLY A 225 9.29 -11.81 15.61
C GLY A 225 8.74 -12.73 16.71
N SER A 226 7.40 -12.82 16.86
CA SER A 226 6.75 -13.72 17.83
C SER A 226 6.05 -14.91 17.17
N GLY A 227 6.11 -15.00 15.85
CA GLY A 227 5.43 -16.01 15.05
C GLY A 227 6.37 -16.95 14.33
N GLU A 228 5.91 -17.43 13.18
CA GLU A 228 6.57 -18.45 12.35
C GLU A 228 7.28 -17.85 11.12
N PHE A 229 7.14 -16.54 10.86
CA PHE A 229 7.81 -15.86 9.77
C PHE A 229 9.33 -15.74 10.07
N GLN A 230 10.16 -16.29 9.19
CA GLN A 230 11.62 -16.36 9.36
C GLN A 230 12.34 -15.56 8.28
#